data_ab80c15ccd687256d533fe18e090dc45
#
_entry.id   ab80c15ccd687256d533fe18e090dc45
#
_cell.length_a   1.000
_cell.length_b   1.000
_cell.length_c   1.000
_cell.angle_alpha   90.00
_cell.angle_beta   90.00
_cell.angle_gamma   90.00
#
_symmetry.space_group_name_H-M   'P 1'
#
loop_
_entity.id
_entity.type
_entity.pdbx_description
1 polymer ?
#
loop_
_entity_poly.entity_id
_entity_poly.type
_entity_poly.pdbx_seq_one_letter_code
_entity_poly.pdbx_strand_id
1 'polypeptide(L)'
;MPRWLVAAALLHASTASAQGVFFDDFSQPDSTALTRSGWIVRDKPGHPGIEGASWGRDGVTLIDDPAQRGNRLLRLTARTDGSVAGTRHAQVCQARKFFEGTYAARVRFSDAPLQGPDGDVIVQTFYAVSPLRFDFDPEYSELDWEYLPNGGWGDARTRLYGVTWQTVRLNPWTAYNQPYQGHRSMDGWHVLLMQASAGKTRWFIDGQQVDEHGGRNYPVTPMAINFNLWFSPGGLLPANTELRVYQQDVDWVLHAKDRVLSPAEVDAAVQGLRRAGTAFVDEVPAASPPLASTCDF
;
A
#
# COMPACT_ATOMS: atom_id res chain seq x y z
N MET A 1 58.51 -25.60 -29.45
CA MET A 1 57.87 -24.60 -28.60
C MET A 1 56.39 -24.62 -28.89
N PRO A 2 55.49 -25.16 -28.02
CA PRO A 2 54.08 -25.14 -28.27
C PRO A 2 53.44 -23.82 -27.75
N ARG A 3 52.68 -23.18 -28.61
CA ARG A 3 51.89 -21.98 -28.30
C ARG A 3 50.57 -22.42 -27.66
N TRP A 4 50.34 -22.03 -26.40
CA TRP A 4 49.08 -22.19 -25.72
C TRP A 4 48.13 -21.06 -26.13
N LEU A 5 47.04 -21.36 -26.78
CA LEU A 5 45.93 -20.45 -27.04
C LEU A 5 45.04 -20.43 -25.78
N VAL A 6 45.02 -19.30 -25.06
CA VAL A 6 44.06 -19.06 -23.98
C VAL A 6 42.74 -18.58 -24.61
N ALA A 7 41.74 -19.42 -24.59
CA ALA A 7 40.39 -19.01 -24.96
C ALA A 7 39.72 -18.27 -23.80
N ALA A 8 39.51 -16.96 -23.92
CA ALA A 8 38.75 -16.17 -22.98
C ALA A 8 37.26 -16.46 -23.21
N ALA A 9 36.64 -17.17 -22.28
CA ALA A 9 35.16 -17.34 -22.26
C ALA A 9 34.54 -16.02 -21.78
N LEU A 10 33.90 -15.29 -22.69
CA LEU A 10 33.02 -14.17 -22.37
C LEU A 10 31.74 -14.70 -21.75
N LEU A 11 31.63 -14.59 -20.43
CA LEU A 11 30.37 -14.79 -19.72
C LEU A 11 29.43 -13.64 -20.09
N HIS A 12 28.50 -13.94 -21.01
CA HIS A 12 27.35 -13.07 -21.25
C HIS A 12 26.41 -13.22 -20.05
N ALA A 13 26.44 -12.24 -19.14
CA ALA A 13 25.37 -12.08 -18.15
C ALA A 13 24.10 -11.70 -18.92
N SER A 14 23.24 -12.68 -19.17
CA SER A 14 21.87 -12.44 -19.66
C SER A 14 21.16 -11.64 -18.57
N THR A 15 20.97 -10.34 -18.78
CA THR A 15 19.97 -9.57 -18.05
C THR A 15 18.60 -10.10 -18.49
N ALA A 16 18.07 -11.08 -17.77
CA ALA A 16 16.68 -11.44 -17.90
C ALA A 16 15.88 -10.17 -17.58
N SER A 17 15.31 -9.54 -18.60
CA SER A 17 14.31 -8.48 -18.42
C SER A 17 13.26 -9.04 -17.45
N ALA A 18 13.03 -8.37 -16.35
CA ALA A 18 12.04 -8.78 -15.35
C ALA A 18 10.64 -8.40 -15.87
N GLN A 19 10.17 -9.07 -16.92
CA GLN A 19 8.83 -8.83 -17.48
C GLN A 19 7.78 -8.86 -16.36
N GLY A 20 6.93 -7.84 -16.32
CA GLY A 20 5.82 -7.75 -15.39
C GLY A 20 6.19 -7.20 -14.00
N VAL A 21 7.23 -6.38 -13.89
CA VAL A 21 7.56 -5.66 -12.65
C VAL A 21 6.95 -4.25 -12.67
N PHE A 22 6.32 -3.90 -11.57
CA PHE A 22 6.02 -2.52 -11.18
C PHE A 22 6.89 -2.18 -9.97
N PHE A 23 7.59 -1.05 -10.03
CA PHE A 23 8.39 -0.55 -8.93
C PHE A 23 8.37 0.97 -8.93
N ASP A 24 8.26 1.55 -7.74
CA ASP A 24 8.40 2.98 -7.50
C ASP A 24 9.08 3.20 -6.15
N ASP A 25 10.18 3.95 -6.14
CA ASP A 25 10.87 4.36 -4.92
C ASP A 25 10.59 5.83 -4.56
N PHE A 26 9.60 6.42 -5.22
CA PHE A 26 9.13 7.77 -4.96
C PHE A 26 10.19 8.87 -5.11
N SER A 27 11.26 8.61 -5.86
CA SER A 27 12.34 9.57 -6.14
C SER A 27 11.99 10.59 -7.23
N GLN A 28 10.71 10.71 -7.59
CA GLN A 28 10.23 11.74 -8.53
C GLN A 28 10.47 13.15 -7.94
N PRO A 29 10.71 14.17 -8.78
CA PRO A 29 11.03 15.51 -8.29
C PRO A 29 9.86 16.22 -7.62
N ASP A 30 8.62 15.90 -7.99
CA ASP A 30 7.42 16.56 -7.49
C ASP A 30 6.15 15.71 -7.68
N SER A 31 5.02 16.17 -7.15
CA SER A 31 3.72 15.49 -7.25
C SER A 31 3.19 15.42 -8.71
N THR A 32 3.62 16.31 -9.60
CA THR A 32 3.26 16.21 -11.03
C THR A 32 3.96 15.05 -11.68
N ALA A 33 5.21 14.77 -11.31
CA ALA A 33 5.93 13.59 -11.75
C ALA A 33 5.29 12.30 -11.21
N LEU A 34 4.83 12.31 -9.96
CA LEU A 34 4.05 11.20 -9.37
C LEU A 34 2.81 10.87 -10.23
N THR A 35 2.05 11.87 -10.64
CA THR A 35 0.90 11.67 -11.55
C THR A 35 1.33 11.11 -12.92
N ARG A 36 2.47 11.55 -13.46
CA ARG A 36 3.01 10.99 -14.72
C ARG A 36 3.43 9.52 -14.60
N SER A 37 3.79 9.07 -13.40
CA SER A 37 4.04 7.67 -13.09
C SER A 37 2.75 6.85 -12.85
N GLY A 38 1.59 7.40 -13.21
CA GLY A 38 0.30 6.71 -13.15
C GLY A 38 -0.39 6.74 -11.78
N TRP A 39 0.17 7.46 -10.80
CA TRP A 39 -0.49 7.62 -9.51
C TRP A 39 -1.63 8.64 -9.59
N ILE A 40 -2.75 8.29 -9.01
CA ILE A 40 -3.92 9.14 -8.84
C ILE A 40 -3.95 9.58 -7.38
N VAL A 41 -3.98 10.88 -7.14
CA VAL A 41 -4.18 11.42 -5.80
C VAL A 41 -5.66 11.70 -5.62
N ARG A 42 -6.27 11.08 -4.62
CA ARG A 42 -7.69 11.22 -4.35
C ARG A 42 -8.05 12.63 -3.90
N ASP A 43 -9.10 13.19 -4.49
CA ASP A 43 -9.69 14.47 -4.13
C ASP A 43 -11.23 14.43 -4.04
N LYS A 44 -11.82 13.23 -4.14
CA LYS A 44 -13.27 13.03 -4.06
C LYS A 44 -13.67 12.44 -2.71
N PRO A 45 -14.78 12.90 -2.11
CA PRO A 45 -15.33 12.29 -0.90
C PRO A 45 -15.80 10.85 -1.19
N GLY A 46 -16.05 10.10 -0.13
CA GLY A 46 -16.57 8.74 -0.20
C GLY A 46 -15.91 7.82 0.82
N HIS A 47 -16.34 6.55 0.82
CA HIS A 47 -15.76 5.51 1.67
C HIS A 47 -14.28 5.21 1.29
N PRO A 48 -13.41 4.80 2.24
CA PRO A 48 -13.61 4.79 3.68
C PRO A 48 -13.50 6.18 4.30
N GLY A 49 -13.66 6.28 5.61
CA GLY A 49 -13.45 7.50 6.38
C GLY A 49 -14.74 8.14 6.87
N ILE A 50 -14.59 9.32 7.43
CA ILE A 50 -15.71 10.06 8.05
C ILE A 50 -16.56 10.68 6.96
N GLU A 51 -17.86 10.38 6.98
CA GLU A 51 -18.81 10.96 6.03
C GLU A 51 -18.78 12.50 6.09
N GLY A 52 -18.67 13.13 4.92
CA GLY A 52 -18.56 14.59 4.79
C GLY A 52 -17.17 15.16 5.03
N ALA A 53 -16.22 14.39 5.52
CA ALA A 53 -14.82 14.79 5.54
C ALA A 53 -14.21 14.77 4.13
N SER A 54 -13.14 15.53 3.93
CA SER A 54 -12.53 15.62 2.61
C SER A 54 -11.29 14.75 2.48
N TRP A 55 -11.05 14.30 1.24
CA TRP A 55 -9.78 13.76 0.78
C TRP A 55 -9.03 14.89 0.07
N GLY A 56 -7.78 15.14 0.46
CA GLY A 56 -7.05 16.32 0.01
C GLY A 56 -5.77 15.99 -0.72
N ARG A 57 -5.56 16.61 -1.90
CA ARG A 57 -4.30 16.47 -2.64
C ARG A 57 -3.10 17.01 -1.84
N ASP A 58 -3.32 17.98 -0.97
CA ASP A 58 -2.33 18.57 -0.06
C ASP A 58 -1.85 17.59 1.02
N GLY A 59 -2.59 16.50 1.25
CA GLY A 59 -2.20 15.39 2.12
C GLY A 59 -1.22 14.40 1.49
N VAL A 60 -0.88 14.50 0.20
CA VAL A 60 0.04 13.60 -0.49
C VAL A 60 1.23 14.38 -1.02
N THR A 61 2.42 14.12 -0.48
CA THR A 61 3.64 14.85 -0.81
C THR A 61 4.83 13.91 -1.00
N LEU A 62 5.82 14.38 -1.77
CA LEU A 62 7.13 13.74 -1.86
C LEU A 62 8.12 14.56 -1.02
N ILE A 63 8.77 13.91 -0.08
CA ILE A 63 9.74 14.55 0.83
C ILE A 63 11.13 13.91 0.67
N ASP A 64 12.16 14.65 1.03
CA ASP A 64 13.49 14.06 1.18
C ASP A 64 13.50 13.19 2.44
N ASP A 65 14.14 12.01 2.35
CA ASP A 65 14.29 11.12 3.50
C ASP A 65 15.26 11.75 4.52
N PRO A 66 14.79 12.06 5.73
CA PRO A 66 15.65 12.67 6.73
C PRO A 66 16.77 11.75 7.24
N ALA A 67 16.63 10.42 7.05
CA ALA A 67 17.60 9.43 7.49
C ALA A 67 18.58 9.01 6.39
N GLN A 68 18.24 9.20 5.11
CA GLN A 68 19.06 8.75 3.99
C GLN A 68 19.17 9.81 2.90
N ARG A 69 20.31 10.50 2.85
CA ARG A 69 20.57 11.52 1.83
C ARG A 69 20.41 10.97 0.41
N GLY A 70 19.63 11.68 -0.41
CA GLY A 70 19.38 11.32 -1.80
C GLY A 70 18.24 10.32 -2.01
N ASN A 71 17.66 9.81 -0.94
CA ASN A 71 16.40 9.07 -0.95
C ASN A 71 15.21 10.00 -0.79
N ARG A 72 14.07 9.65 -1.35
CA ARG A 72 12.81 10.36 -1.16
C ARG A 72 11.72 9.40 -0.73
N LEU A 73 10.69 9.96 -0.12
CA LEU A 73 9.57 9.21 0.45
C LEU A 73 8.26 9.80 -0.06
N LEU A 74 7.29 8.93 -0.33
CA LEU A 74 5.90 9.33 -0.40
C LEU A 74 5.41 9.54 1.04
N ARG A 75 4.87 10.72 1.34
CA ARG A 75 4.25 11.04 2.64
C ARG A 75 2.78 11.29 2.49
N LEU A 76 1.98 10.57 3.26
CA LEU A 76 0.58 10.85 3.48
C LEU A 76 0.42 11.60 4.80
N THR A 77 -0.41 12.63 4.80
CA THR A 77 -0.73 13.44 5.99
C THR A 77 -2.24 13.56 6.14
N ALA A 78 -2.77 13.09 7.25
CA ALA A 78 -4.16 13.27 7.66
C ALA A 78 -4.22 14.24 8.83
N ARG A 79 -5.29 15.04 8.93
CA ARG A 79 -5.46 16.01 10.01
C ARG A 79 -6.92 16.16 10.43
N THR A 80 -7.12 16.50 11.70
CA THR A 80 -8.46 16.75 12.26
C THR A 80 -8.38 17.69 13.45
N ASP A 81 -9.43 18.46 13.66
CA ASP A 81 -9.71 19.18 14.91
C ASP A 81 -10.86 18.53 15.70
N GLY A 82 -11.28 17.33 15.27
CA GLY A 82 -12.41 16.58 15.81
C GLY A 82 -13.74 16.91 15.12
N SER A 83 -13.81 17.92 14.26
CA SER A 83 -14.98 18.20 13.45
C SER A 83 -14.89 17.57 12.06
N VAL A 84 -16.02 17.25 11.44
CA VAL A 84 -16.07 16.77 10.05
C VAL A 84 -15.44 17.78 9.10
N ALA A 85 -15.77 19.06 9.27
CA ALA A 85 -15.26 20.13 8.40
C ALA A 85 -13.74 20.34 8.52
N GLY A 86 -13.17 20.10 9.70
CA GLY A 86 -11.72 20.17 9.96
C GLY A 86 -10.96 18.91 9.61
N THR A 87 -11.66 17.81 9.25
CA THR A 87 -11.04 16.53 8.98
C THR A 87 -10.62 16.40 7.52
N ARG A 88 -9.39 15.95 7.30
CA ARG A 88 -8.77 15.67 5.99
C ARG A 88 -8.09 14.32 6.02
N HIS A 89 -8.39 13.49 5.03
CA HIS A 89 -7.75 12.21 4.75
C HIS A 89 -6.79 12.33 3.57
N ALA A 90 -5.91 11.37 3.41
CA ALA A 90 -4.98 11.30 2.28
C ALA A 90 -5.02 9.91 1.65
N GLN A 91 -5.01 9.85 0.31
CA GLN A 91 -4.93 8.59 -0.44
C GLN A 91 -4.27 8.79 -1.80
N VAL A 92 -3.50 7.78 -2.21
CA VAL A 92 -2.96 7.66 -3.55
C VAL A 92 -3.16 6.24 -4.05
N CYS A 93 -3.49 6.07 -5.33
CA CYS A 93 -3.68 4.77 -5.95
C CYS A 93 -3.06 4.68 -7.33
N GLN A 94 -2.72 3.46 -7.75
CA GLN A 94 -2.28 3.12 -9.10
C GLN A 94 -3.44 2.67 -9.99
N ALA A 95 -3.16 2.50 -11.29
CA ALA A 95 -4.10 1.93 -12.22
C ALA A 95 -4.52 0.50 -11.82
N ARG A 96 -5.78 0.15 -12.10
CA ARG A 96 -6.35 -1.17 -11.81
C ARG A 96 -5.86 -2.20 -12.82
N LYS A 97 -4.77 -2.90 -12.51
CA LYS A 97 -4.14 -3.91 -13.40
C LYS A 97 -3.37 -5.01 -12.67
N PHE A 98 -3.24 -4.91 -11.36
CA PHE A 98 -2.48 -5.86 -10.54
C PHE A 98 -3.37 -7.00 -10.09
N PHE A 99 -2.92 -8.23 -10.27
CA PHE A 99 -3.71 -9.41 -9.92
C PHE A 99 -2.84 -10.43 -9.17
N GLU A 100 -2.47 -11.54 -9.80
CA GLU A 100 -1.59 -12.52 -9.17
C GLU A 100 -0.13 -12.07 -9.13
N GLY A 101 0.60 -12.54 -8.14
CA GLY A 101 2.01 -12.25 -7.94
C GLY A 101 2.36 -11.81 -6.52
N THR A 102 3.47 -11.10 -6.40
CA THR A 102 3.99 -10.57 -5.13
C THR A 102 3.77 -9.07 -5.07
N TYR A 103 3.16 -8.61 -4.00
CA TYR A 103 3.01 -7.20 -3.63
C TYR A 103 3.90 -6.94 -2.42
N ALA A 104 4.73 -5.93 -2.46
CA ALA A 104 5.56 -5.55 -1.33
C ALA A 104 5.72 -4.04 -1.23
N ALA A 105 5.78 -3.52 -0.02
CA ALA A 105 6.08 -2.12 0.23
C ALA A 105 6.88 -1.97 1.52
N ARG A 106 7.75 -0.96 1.57
CA ARG A 106 8.39 -0.52 2.81
C ARG A 106 7.68 0.72 3.30
N VAL A 107 6.96 0.56 4.41
CA VAL A 107 6.07 1.57 5.00
C VAL A 107 6.55 1.94 6.39
N ARG A 108 6.48 3.20 6.74
CA ARG A 108 6.67 3.68 8.09
C ARG A 108 5.33 4.03 8.71
N PHE A 109 4.97 3.27 9.73
CA PHE A 109 3.82 3.56 10.57
C PHE A 109 4.21 4.46 11.74
N SER A 110 3.21 5.12 12.33
CA SER A 110 3.37 5.94 13.53
C SER A 110 2.30 5.59 14.54
N ASP A 111 2.71 5.41 15.81
CA ASP A 111 1.78 5.15 16.91
C ASP A 111 1.07 6.41 17.38
N ALA A 112 1.67 7.57 17.19
CA ALA A 112 1.17 8.84 17.69
C ALA A 112 1.12 9.93 16.60
N PRO A 113 0.30 10.97 16.79
CA PRO A 113 0.29 12.12 15.88
C PRO A 113 1.64 12.88 15.94
N LEU A 114 2.00 13.51 14.82
CA LEU A 114 3.11 14.45 14.79
C LEU A 114 2.83 15.70 15.62
N GLN A 115 1.55 16.09 15.74
CA GLN A 115 1.08 17.25 16.47
C GLN A 115 -0.26 16.96 17.13
N GLY A 116 -0.49 17.55 18.30
CA GLY A 116 -1.72 17.47 19.06
C GLY A 116 -1.83 16.21 19.94
N PRO A 117 -2.94 16.07 20.70
CA PRO A 117 -3.17 14.92 21.56
C PRO A 117 -3.38 13.64 20.75
N ASP A 118 -2.89 12.53 21.28
CA ASP A 118 -3.10 11.21 20.73
C ASP A 118 -4.43 10.60 21.18
N GLY A 119 -5.00 9.69 20.34
CA GLY A 119 -6.20 8.92 20.68
C GLY A 119 -7.27 8.86 19.59
N ASP A 120 -7.11 9.57 18.46
CA ASP A 120 -8.02 9.38 17.33
C ASP A 120 -7.81 7.98 16.72
N VAL A 121 -8.89 7.34 16.30
CA VAL A 121 -8.80 6.08 15.56
C VAL A 121 -8.37 6.39 14.12
N ILE A 122 -7.07 6.35 13.90
CA ILE A 122 -6.43 6.53 12.59
C ILE A 122 -6.10 5.17 11.97
N VAL A 123 -6.31 5.02 10.67
CA VAL A 123 -5.99 3.82 9.89
C VAL A 123 -4.91 4.16 8.87
N GLN A 124 -3.82 3.42 8.92
CA GLN A 124 -2.64 3.57 8.06
C GLN A 124 -2.52 2.32 7.20
N THR A 125 -2.47 2.44 5.87
CA THR A 125 -2.66 1.26 5.02
C THR A 125 -1.62 1.09 3.91
N PHE A 126 -1.48 -0.17 3.48
CA PHE A 126 -0.97 -0.59 2.19
C PHE A 126 -1.88 -1.70 1.68
N TYR A 127 -2.55 -1.49 0.56
CA TYR A 127 -3.55 -2.44 0.09
C TYR A 127 -3.69 -2.48 -1.43
N ALA A 128 -4.35 -3.53 -1.92
CA ALA A 128 -4.77 -3.68 -3.30
C ALA A 128 -6.27 -3.96 -3.33
N VAL A 129 -7.04 -3.22 -4.16
CA VAL A 129 -8.50 -3.30 -4.17
C VAL A 129 -9.07 -3.13 -5.57
N SER A 130 -10.19 -3.81 -5.84
CA SER A 130 -11.11 -3.51 -6.94
C SER A 130 -12.28 -2.67 -6.44
N PRO A 131 -12.95 -1.86 -7.29
CA PRO A 131 -14.14 -1.12 -6.87
C PRO A 131 -15.27 -2.05 -6.40
N LEU A 132 -15.96 -1.65 -5.34
CA LEU A 132 -17.24 -2.25 -4.94
C LEU A 132 -18.35 -1.60 -5.76
N ARG A 133 -18.89 -2.31 -6.77
CA ARG A 133 -19.90 -1.75 -7.69
C ARG A 133 -21.31 -1.74 -7.10
N PHE A 134 -21.59 -2.67 -6.18
CA PHE A 134 -22.82 -2.82 -5.44
C PHE A 134 -22.61 -3.73 -4.22
N ASP A 135 -23.54 -3.71 -3.28
CA ASP A 135 -23.51 -4.56 -2.08
C ASP A 135 -23.35 -6.04 -2.45
N PHE A 136 -22.37 -6.69 -1.83
CA PHE A 136 -22.03 -8.09 -2.08
C PHE A 136 -21.58 -8.40 -3.51
N ASP A 137 -20.90 -7.47 -4.17
CA ASP A 137 -20.32 -7.68 -5.50
C ASP A 137 -19.41 -8.95 -5.51
N PRO A 138 -19.75 -9.98 -6.31
CA PRO A 138 -18.97 -11.21 -6.33
C PRO A 138 -17.61 -11.08 -7.03
N GLU A 139 -17.38 -9.98 -7.76
CA GLU A 139 -16.09 -9.66 -8.36
C GLU A 139 -15.26 -8.71 -7.50
N TYR A 140 -15.75 -8.35 -6.31
CA TYR A 140 -14.94 -7.59 -5.37
C TYR A 140 -13.71 -8.39 -4.93
N SER A 141 -12.58 -7.73 -4.89
CA SER A 141 -11.30 -8.30 -4.45
C SER A 141 -10.54 -7.26 -3.68
N GLU A 142 -10.04 -7.63 -2.50
CA GLU A 142 -9.19 -6.77 -1.69
C GLU A 142 -8.20 -7.58 -0.87
N LEU A 143 -6.97 -7.08 -0.81
CA LEU A 143 -5.88 -7.53 0.04
C LEU A 143 -5.36 -6.31 0.76
N ASP A 144 -5.49 -6.22 2.07
CA ASP A 144 -5.09 -5.02 2.80
C ASP A 144 -4.26 -5.28 4.05
N TRP A 145 -3.28 -4.42 4.26
CA TRP A 145 -2.64 -4.17 5.53
C TRP A 145 -3.21 -2.89 6.13
N GLU A 146 -3.76 -2.98 7.35
CA GLU A 146 -4.35 -1.85 8.05
C GLU A 146 -3.78 -1.77 9.47
N TYR A 147 -3.04 -0.70 9.75
CA TYR A 147 -2.50 -0.44 11.06
C TYR A 147 -3.33 0.60 11.81
N LEU A 148 -3.77 0.22 13.02
CA LEU A 148 -4.58 1.05 13.93
C LEU A 148 -3.83 1.16 15.28
N PRO A 149 -3.02 2.20 15.49
CA PRO A 149 -2.27 2.36 16.74
C PRO A 149 -3.17 2.50 17.95
N ASN A 150 -4.28 3.22 17.82
CA ASN A 150 -5.24 3.48 18.89
C ASN A 150 -6.43 2.50 18.89
N GLY A 151 -6.26 1.35 18.21
CA GLY A 151 -7.34 0.40 18.05
C GLY A 151 -8.45 0.91 17.12
N GLY A 152 -9.60 0.28 17.17
CA GLY A 152 -10.77 0.62 16.34
C GLY A 152 -11.70 -0.57 16.23
N TRP A 153 -12.89 -0.35 15.66
CA TRP A 153 -13.86 -1.40 15.33
C TRP A 153 -14.23 -2.30 16.51
N GLY A 154 -14.38 -1.66 17.72
CA GLY A 154 -14.80 -2.33 18.93
C GLY A 154 -13.68 -2.91 19.80
N ASP A 155 -12.42 -2.72 19.44
CA ASP A 155 -11.26 -3.10 20.26
C ASP A 155 -10.29 -1.92 20.39
N ALA A 156 -9.95 -1.56 21.62
CA ALA A 156 -9.08 -0.42 21.95
C ALA A 156 -7.58 -0.73 21.86
N ARG A 157 -7.21 -2.00 21.59
CA ARG A 157 -5.80 -2.39 21.50
C ARG A 157 -5.21 -2.01 20.15
N THR A 158 -3.94 -1.56 20.16
CA THR A 158 -3.12 -1.44 18.95
C THR A 158 -3.17 -2.73 18.14
N ARG A 159 -3.33 -2.62 16.81
CA ARG A 159 -3.41 -3.78 15.94
C ARG A 159 -2.95 -3.50 14.53
N LEU A 160 -2.43 -4.54 13.91
CA LEU A 160 -2.22 -4.65 12.47
C LEU A 160 -3.12 -5.77 11.94
N TYR A 161 -3.94 -5.45 10.99
CA TYR A 161 -4.68 -6.44 10.20
C TYR A 161 -3.95 -6.74 8.90
N GLY A 162 -4.00 -8.02 8.46
CA GLY A 162 -3.75 -8.45 7.10
C GLY A 162 -4.99 -9.15 6.59
N VAL A 163 -5.80 -8.54 5.74
CA VAL A 163 -7.13 -9.04 5.41
C VAL A 163 -7.25 -9.40 3.94
N THR A 164 -7.89 -10.53 3.69
CA THR A 164 -8.34 -10.94 2.35
C THR A 164 -9.86 -10.90 2.32
N TRP A 165 -10.44 -10.06 1.46
CA TRP A 165 -11.89 -9.88 1.37
C TRP A 165 -12.47 -10.67 0.20
N GLN A 166 -13.63 -11.29 0.45
CA GLN A 166 -14.47 -11.84 -0.60
C GLN A 166 -15.44 -10.79 -1.13
N THR A 167 -16.15 -10.10 -0.23
CA THR A 167 -17.12 -9.05 -0.56
C THR A 167 -17.65 -8.38 0.70
N VAL A 168 -18.35 -7.26 0.53
CA VAL A 168 -18.89 -6.45 1.62
C VAL A 168 -20.22 -5.83 1.22
N ARG A 169 -21.05 -5.54 2.22
CA ARG A 169 -22.19 -4.60 2.16
C ARG A 169 -21.91 -3.47 3.13
N LEU A 170 -22.07 -2.23 2.67
CA LEU A 170 -21.72 -1.06 3.47
C LEU A 170 -22.79 -0.71 4.51
N ASN A 171 -24.08 -0.90 4.19
CA ASN A 171 -25.16 -0.54 5.11
C ASN A 171 -26.35 -1.54 5.05
N PRO A 172 -26.71 -2.22 6.16
CA PRO A 172 -25.88 -2.36 7.37
C PRO A 172 -24.59 -3.11 7.07
N TRP A 173 -23.52 -2.74 7.78
CA TRP A 173 -22.19 -3.34 7.56
C TRP A 173 -22.22 -4.87 7.69
N THR A 174 -21.79 -5.55 6.66
CA THR A 174 -21.66 -7.01 6.63
C THR A 174 -20.48 -7.37 5.74
N ALA A 175 -19.47 -8.01 6.28
CA ALA A 175 -18.25 -8.35 5.57
C ALA A 175 -18.01 -9.85 5.53
N TYR A 176 -17.52 -10.34 4.38
CA TYR A 176 -16.99 -11.69 4.22
C TYR A 176 -15.50 -11.58 3.93
N ASN A 177 -14.69 -11.83 4.94
CA ASN A 177 -13.24 -11.71 4.87
C ASN A 177 -12.55 -12.76 5.74
N GLN A 178 -11.23 -12.82 5.62
CA GLN A 178 -10.34 -13.61 6.48
C GLN A 178 -9.21 -12.70 6.95
N PRO A 179 -9.13 -12.38 8.26
CA PRO A 179 -8.12 -11.52 8.80
C PRO A 179 -6.99 -12.27 9.51
N TYR A 180 -5.74 -11.87 9.28
CA TYR A 180 -4.68 -11.92 10.27
C TYR A 180 -4.84 -10.75 11.25
N GLN A 181 -4.46 -10.95 12.53
CA GLN A 181 -4.46 -9.90 13.56
C GLN A 181 -3.19 -9.96 14.41
N GLY A 182 -2.38 -8.91 14.32
CA GLY A 182 -1.25 -8.67 15.20
C GLY A 182 -1.59 -7.58 16.23
N HIS A 183 -1.16 -7.75 17.51
CA HIS A 183 -1.49 -6.83 18.60
C HIS A 183 -0.23 -6.18 19.21
N ARG A 184 0.71 -5.80 18.38
CA ARG A 184 1.92 -5.09 18.79
C ARG A 184 2.02 -3.75 18.11
N SER A 185 2.77 -2.83 18.69
CA SER A 185 3.18 -1.61 17.99
C SER A 185 3.95 -1.95 16.71
N MET A 186 3.61 -1.21 15.67
CA MET A 186 4.30 -1.19 14.38
C MET A 186 4.91 0.19 14.12
N ASP A 187 5.22 0.95 15.19
CA ASP A 187 5.91 2.23 15.03
C ASP A 187 7.28 2.04 14.39
N GLY A 188 7.54 2.76 13.29
CA GLY A 188 8.78 2.66 12.53
C GLY A 188 8.60 2.02 11.16
N TRP A 189 9.73 1.64 10.56
CA TRP A 189 9.80 1.07 9.22
C TRP A 189 9.55 -0.43 9.22
N HIS A 190 8.65 -0.90 8.35
CA HIS A 190 8.36 -2.31 8.13
C HIS A 190 8.30 -2.63 6.63
N VAL A 191 8.71 -3.83 6.26
CA VAL A 191 8.47 -4.39 4.93
C VAL A 191 7.25 -5.31 5.03
N LEU A 192 6.17 -4.89 4.40
CA LEU A 192 4.93 -5.66 4.29
C LEU A 192 4.87 -6.33 2.93
N LEU A 193 4.55 -7.62 2.90
CA LEU A 193 4.48 -8.38 1.67
C LEU A 193 3.21 -9.23 1.66
N MET A 194 2.54 -9.26 0.50
CA MET A 194 1.39 -10.12 0.19
C MET A 194 1.72 -10.91 -1.09
N GLN A 195 1.40 -12.17 -1.11
CA GLN A 195 1.50 -13.00 -2.31
C GLN A 195 0.13 -13.54 -2.65
N ALA A 196 -0.34 -13.31 -3.87
CA ALA A 196 -1.54 -13.94 -4.41
C ALA A 196 -1.13 -14.92 -5.52
N SER A 197 -1.26 -16.22 -5.27
CA SER A 197 -0.89 -17.26 -6.22
C SER A 197 -1.53 -18.59 -5.90
N ALA A 198 -1.95 -19.32 -6.94
CA ALA A 198 -2.50 -20.68 -6.84
C ALA A 198 -3.64 -20.82 -5.83
N GLY A 199 -4.55 -19.83 -5.79
CA GLY A 199 -5.73 -19.84 -4.90
C GLY A 199 -5.43 -19.54 -3.43
N LYS A 200 -4.23 -19.04 -3.12
CA LYS A 200 -3.80 -18.67 -1.77
C LYS A 200 -3.20 -17.29 -1.73
N THR A 201 -3.44 -16.58 -0.63
CA THR A 201 -2.74 -15.35 -0.27
C THR A 201 -1.87 -15.60 0.95
N ARG A 202 -0.59 -15.19 0.88
CA ARG A 202 0.37 -15.32 1.97
C ARG A 202 0.81 -13.95 2.44
N TRP A 203 0.94 -13.81 3.73
CA TRP A 203 1.15 -12.53 4.42
C TRP A 203 2.48 -12.55 5.16
N PHE A 204 3.34 -11.54 4.94
CA PHE A 204 4.66 -11.46 5.57
C PHE A 204 4.89 -10.07 6.15
N ILE A 205 5.51 -10.04 7.33
CA ILE A 205 6.00 -8.83 8.01
C ILE A 205 7.49 -9.01 8.26
N ASP A 206 8.32 -8.10 7.75
CA ASP A 206 9.77 -8.09 7.94
C ASP A 206 10.41 -9.46 7.64
N GLY A 207 9.99 -10.06 6.55
CA GLY A 207 10.50 -11.33 6.07
C GLY A 207 9.90 -12.58 6.71
N GLN A 208 9.05 -12.46 7.73
CA GLN A 208 8.41 -13.58 8.40
C GLN A 208 6.98 -13.77 7.90
N GLN A 209 6.63 -14.98 7.48
CA GLN A 209 5.25 -15.32 7.16
C GLN A 209 4.42 -15.33 8.45
N VAL A 210 3.31 -14.58 8.45
CA VAL A 210 2.42 -14.45 9.60
C VAL A 210 1.08 -15.13 9.37
N ASP A 211 0.63 -15.28 8.11
CA ASP A 211 -0.62 -15.97 7.79
C ASP A 211 -0.66 -16.49 6.34
N GLU A 212 -1.66 -17.35 6.07
CA GLU A 212 -2.04 -17.83 4.73
C GLU A 212 -3.56 -17.94 4.66
N HIS A 213 -4.18 -17.26 3.69
CA HIS A 213 -5.61 -17.29 3.42
C HIS A 213 -5.89 -17.99 2.09
N GLY A 214 -7.17 -18.29 1.81
CA GLY A 214 -7.55 -18.91 0.53
C GLY A 214 -9.05 -19.19 0.41
N GLY A 215 -9.39 -20.07 -0.51
CA GLY A 215 -10.78 -20.42 -0.79
C GLY A 215 -11.54 -19.24 -1.43
N ARG A 216 -12.77 -18.98 -0.93
CA ARG A 216 -13.63 -17.93 -1.49
C ARG A 216 -13.10 -16.51 -1.32
N ASN A 217 -12.13 -16.30 -0.43
CA ASN A 217 -11.54 -14.99 -0.19
C ASN A 217 -10.36 -14.69 -1.13
N TYR A 218 -9.98 -15.62 -2.04
CA TYR A 218 -8.94 -15.39 -3.02
C TYR A 218 -9.38 -14.33 -4.05
N PRO A 219 -8.52 -13.38 -4.43
CA PRO A 219 -8.87 -12.34 -5.42
C PRO A 219 -9.35 -12.96 -6.74
N VAL A 220 -10.37 -12.35 -7.35
CA VAL A 220 -10.98 -12.85 -8.59
C VAL A 220 -10.85 -11.88 -9.76
N THR A 221 -10.33 -10.68 -9.53
CA THR A 221 -10.23 -9.62 -10.55
C THR A 221 -8.99 -8.74 -10.32
N PRO A 222 -8.46 -8.07 -11.35
CA PRO A 222 -7.39 -7.10 -11.16
C PRO A 222 -7.76 -5.98 -10.21
N MET A 223 -6.79 -5.55 -9.41
CA MET A 223 -6.88 -4.54 -8.35
C MET A 223 -5.99 -3.34 -8.66
N ALA A 224 -6.23 -2.22 -7.99
CA ALA A 224 -5.33 -1.08 -7.89
C ALA A 224 -4.47 -1.22 -6.62
N ILE A 225 -3.20 -0.83 -6.67
CA ILE A 225 -2.35 -0.69 -5.48
C ILE A 225 -2.61 0.68 -4.87
N ASN A 226 -2.78 0.73 -3.55
CA ASN A 226 -3.18 1.91 -2.80
C ASN A 226 -2.38 2.09 -1.51
N PHE A 227 -2.26 3.36 -1.10
CA PHE A 227 -1.91 3.78 0.25
C PHE A 227 -2.92 4.82 0.70
N ASN A 228 -3.48 4.67 1.90
CA ASN A 228 -4.30 5.71 2.50
C ASN A 228 -4.02 5.90 4.00
N LEU A 229 -4.39 7.08 4.46
CA LEU A 229 -4.33 7.51 5.85
C LEU A 229 -5.63 8.22 6.16
N TRP A 230 -6.45 7.65 7.06
CA TRP A 230 -7.81 8.12 7.27
C TRP A 230 -8.31 7.87 8.68
N PHE A 231 -9.24 8.70 9.15
CA PHE A 231 -9.88 8.57 10.46
C PHE A 231 -11.15 7.72 10.34
N SER A 232 -11.31 6.77 11.27
CA SER A 232 -12.48 5.89 11.32
C SER A 232 -13.71 6.65 11.82
N PRO A 233 -14.90 6.40 11.25
CA PRO A 233 -16.15 6.97 11.76
C PRO A 233 -16.37 6.66 13.25
N GLY A 234 -16.73 7.67 14.02
CA GLY A 234 -16.92 7.56 15.48
C GLY A 234 -15.62 7.43 16.28
N GLY A 235 -14.46 7.49 15.63
CA GLY A 235 -13.16 7.30 16.28
C GLY A 235 -12.37 8.59 16.55
N LEU A 236 -12.95 9.77 16.33
CA LEU A 236 -12.30 11.02 16.67
C LEU A 236 -12.39 11.33 18.16
N LEU A 237 -11.34 11.89 18.70
CA LEU A 237 -11.42 12.62 19.96
C LEU A 237 -12.42 13.77 19.84
N PRO A 238 -13.04 14.21 20.96
CA PRO A 238 -14.00 15.31 20.94
C PRO A 238 -13.47 16.52 20.19
N ALA A 239 -14.37 17.22 19.47
CA ALA A 239 -14.02 18.44 18.77
C ALA A 239 -13.49 19.49 19.75
N ASN A 240 -12.32 19.98 19.47
CA ASN A 240 -11.69 21.12 20.14
C ASN A 240 -10.88 21.88 19.09
N THR A 241 -10.31 23.00 19.46
CA THR A 241 -9.52 23.82 18.53
C THR A 241 -8.11 23.30 18.30
N GLU A 242 -7.72 22.20 18.93
CA GLU A 242 -6.39 21.63 18.81
C GLU A 242 -6.30 20.72 17.58
N LEU A 243 -5.43 21.12 16.64
CA LEU A 243 -5.18 20.37 15.44
C LEU A 243 -4.35 19.12 15.75
N ARG A 244 -4.80 17.96 15.28
CA ARG A 244 -4.04 16.70 15.30
C ARG A 244 -3.61 16.35 13.90
N VAL A 245 -2.34 15.99 13.75
CA VAL A 245 -1.72 15.68 12.47
C VAL A 245 -1.05 14.32 12.54
N TYR A 246 -1.44 13.41 11.69
CA TYR A 246 -0.87 12.07 11.56
C TYR A 246 -0.15 11.92 10.23
N GLN A 247 0.90 11.11 10.19
CA GLN A 247 1.69 10.87 8.99
C GLN A 247 2.01 9.39 8.81
N GLN A 248 2.06 8.98 7.54
CA GLN A 248 2.55 7.68 7.09
C GLN A 248 3.53 7.93 5.93
N ASP A 249 4.70 7.27 5.97
CA ASP A 249 5.69 7.37 4.90
C ASP A 249 5.83 6.05 4.16
N VAL A 250 6.08 6.12 2.85
CA VAL A 250 6.40 4.95 2.01
C VAL A 250 7.73 5.20 1.32
N ASP A 251 8.65 4.25 1.47
CA ASP A 251 9.99 4.32 0.87
C ASP A 251 10.01 3.74 -0.55
N TRP A 252 9.31 2.64 -0.75
CA TRP A 252 9.14 2.00 -2.05
C TRP A 252 7.95 1.06 -2.07
N VAL A 253 7.48 0.76 -3.28
CA VAL A 253 6.50 -0.29 -3.56
C VAL A 253 6.97 -1.12 -4.75
N LEU A 254 6.72 -2.43 -4.70
CA LEU A 254 7.03 -3.39 -5.75
C LEU A 254 5.85 -4.33 -5.99
N HIS A 255 5.52 -4.59 -7.25
CA HIS A 255 4.71 -5.74 -7.64
C HIS A 255 5.45 -6.56 -8.70
N ALA A 256 5.50 -7.87 -8.51
CA ALA A 256 6.04 -8.83 -9.48
C ALA A 256 4.91 -9.71 -9.99
N LYS A 257 4.38 -9.37 -11.17
CA LYS A 257 3.25 -10.04 -11.82
C LYS A 257 3.55 -11.53 -12.05
N ASP A 258 2.60 -12.38 -11.65
CA ASP A 258 2.63 -13.84 -11.83
C ASP A 258 3.89 -14.53 -11.22
N ARG A 259 4.57 -13.85 -10.28
CA ARG A 259 5.78 -14.36 -9.62
C ARG A 259 5.61 -14.36 -8.11
N VAL A 260 5.93 -15.50 -7.49
CA VAL A 260 6.00 -15.64 -6.03
C VAL A 260 7.46 -15.44 -5.61
N LEU A 261 7.77 -14.24 -5.14
CA LEU A 261 9.09 -13.89 -4.65
C LEU A 261 9.17 -14.08 -3.14
N SER A 262 10.18 -14.78 -2.64
CA SER A 262 10.49 -14.78 -1.22
C SER A 262 10.86 -13.38 -0.74
N PRO A 263 10.79 -13.09 0.57
CA PRO A 263 11.22 -11.80 1.11
C PRO A 263 12.66 -11.41 0.73
N ALA A 264 13.58 -12.38 0.70
CA ALA A 264 14.95 -12.16 0.27
C ALA A 264 15.08 -11.80 -1.22
N GLU A 265 14.25 -12.39 -2.09
CA GLU A 265 14.20 -12.06 -3.51
C GLU A 265 13.59 -10.67 -3.75
N VAL A 266 12.59 -10.26 -2.96
CA VAL A 266 12.04 -8.90 -2.98
C VAL A 266 13.13 -7.89 -2.61
N ASP A 267 13.86 -8.13 -1.51
CA ASP A 267 14.95 -7.26 -1.08
C ASP A 267 16.05 -7.15 -2.17
N ALA A 268 16.46 -8.29 -2.73
CA ALA A 268 17.44 -8.33 -3.80
C ALA A 268 16.98 -7.58 -5.07
N ALA A 269 15.71 -7.68 -5.43
CA ALA A 269 15.11 -6.98 -6.57
C ALA A 269 15.12 -5.46 -6.35
N VAL A 270 14.63 -5.00 -5.19
CA VAL A 270 14.61 -3.57 -4.83
C VAL A 270 16.03 -2.99 -4.82
N GLN A 271 16.97 -3.67 -4.17
CA GLN A 271 18.36 -3.22 -4.14
C GLN A 271 19.01 -3.24 -5.53
N GLY A 272 18.65 -4.20 -6.38
CA GLY A 272 19.10 -4.27 -7.78
C GLY A 272 18.65 -3.06 -8.58
N LEU A 273 17.36 -2.72 -8.50
CA LEU A 273 16.76 -1.55 -9.16
C LEU A 273 17.43 -0.25 -8.67
N ARG A 274 17.57 -0.07 -7.36
CA ARG A 274 18.20 1.11 -6.78
C ARG A 274 19.67 1.25 -7.17
N ARG A 275 20.46 0.15 -7.18
CA ARG A 275 21.85 0.18 -7.67
C ARG A 275 21.94 0.53 -9.16
N ALA A 276 20.94 0.16 -9.95
CA ALA A 276 20.86 0.55 -11.36
C ALA A 276 20.39 2.00 -11.58
N GLY A 277 20.05 2.73 -10.50
CA GLY A 277 19.47 4.07 -10.58
C GLY A 277 18.04 4.10 -11.13
N THR A 278 17.33 2.97 -11.05
CA THR A 278 15.94 2.86 -11.51
C THR A 278 15.00 3.29 -10.39
N ALA A 279 14.49 4.51 -10.48
CA ALA A 279 13.53 5.05 -9.52
C ALA A 279 12.09 4.57 -9.77
N PHE A 280 11.77 4.31 -11.03
CA PHE A 280 10.43 3.89 -11.46
C PHE A 280 10.52 2.92 -12.64
N VAL A 281 9.74 1.86 -12.61
CA VAL A 281 9.50 0.95 -13.73
C VAL A 281 8.07 0.42 -13.66
N ASP A 282 7.40 0.36 -14.80
CA ASP A 282 6.06 -0.20 -14.94
C ASP A 282 5.99 -1.07 -16.20
N GLU A 283 6.23 -2.35 -16.02
CA GLU A 283 6.14 -3.39 -17.07
C GLU A 283 4.88 -4.27 -16.89
N VAL A 284 4.01 -3.94 -15.91
CA VAL A 284 2.75 -4.65 -15.74
C VAL A 284 1.77 -4.17 -16.82
N PRO A 285 1.32 -5.04 -17.73
CA PRO A 285 0.41 -4.64 -18.80
C PRO A 285 -0.89 -4.05 -18.23
N ALA A 286 -1.40 -3.01 -18.89
CA ALA A 286 -2.75 -2.55 -18.64
C ALA A 286 -3.77 -3.68 -18.86
N ALA A 287 -4.86 -3.68 -18.11
CA ALA A 287 -5.97 -4.59 -18.36
C ALA A 287 -6.56 -4.37 -19.77
N SER A 288 -7.01 -5.44 -20.41
CA SER A 288 -7.64 -5.35 -21.73
C SER A 288 -9.03 -6.02 -21.70
N PRO A 289 -10.14 -5.26 -21.85
CA PRO A 289 -10.19 -3.79 -21.99
C PRO A 289 -9.66 -3.08 -20.73
N PRO A 290 -9.26 -1.80 -20.86
CA PRO A 290 -8.82 -1.01 -19.71
C PRO A 290 -9.90 -0.96 -18.62
N LEU A 291 -9.51 -1.16 -17.37
CA LEU A 291 -10.40 -1.09 -16.22
C LEU A 291 -10.36 0.33 -15.63
N ALA A 292 -11.52 0.82 -15.21
CA ALA A 292 -11.60 2.09 -14.51
C ALA A 292 -10.73 2.01 -13.23
N SER A 293 -9.90 3.03 -13.05
CA SER A 293 -9.04 3.18 -11.87
C SER A 293 -9.50 4.42 -11.13
N THR A 294 -10.17 4.17 -10.02
CA THR A 294 -10.62 5.21 -9.11
C THR A 294 -9.98 4.91 -7.76
N CYS A 295 -9.58 5.96 -7.04
CA CYS A 295 -9.10 5.81 -5.67
C CYS A 295 -10.27 5.69 -4.67
N ASP A 296 -11.48 5.69 -5.12
CA ASP A 296 -12.70 5.49 -4.37
C ASP A 296 -13.17 4.03 -4.47
N PHE A 297 -13.92 3.67 -3.50
CA PHE A 297 -14.48 2.37 -3.27
C PHE A 297 -15.70 2.13 -4.18
#